data_07217d02eb1032ecab17741cf6c37fda
#
_entry.id   07217d02eb1032ecab17741cf6c37fda
#
_cell.length_a   1.000
_cell.length_b   1.000
_cell.length_c   1.000
_cell.angle_alpha   90.00
_cell.angle_beta   90.00
_cell.angle_gamma   90.00
#
_symmetry.space_group_name_H-M   'P 1'
#
loop_
_entity.id
_entity.type
_entity.pdbx_description
1 polymer ?
#
loop_
_entity_poly.entity_id
_entity_poly.type
_entity_poly.pdbx_seq_one_letter_code
_entity_poly.pdbx_strand_id
1 'polypeptide(L)' 'MCEKCVELDSKIEHYQRMASKISDQATLDGIKELIERMKAEKAALHPEQDE' A
#
# COMPACT_ATOMS: atom_id res chain seq x y z
N MET A 1 10.93 -7.30 12.95
CA MET A 1 10.19 -6.87 11.84
C MET A 1 10.38 -7.73 10.66
N CYS A 2 9.41 -7.87 9.87
CA CYS A 2 9.46 -8.74 8.73
C CYS A 2 9.97 -7.97 7.52
N GLU A 3 10.85 -8.57 6.77
CA GLU A 3 11.35 -7.91 5.59
C GLU A 3 10.25 -7.62 4.59
N LYS A 4 9.32 -8.55 4.45
CA LYS A 4 8.21 -8.33 3.55
C LYS A 4 7.36 -7.16 3.98
N CYS A 5 7.16 -7.02 5.27
CA CYS A 5 6.38 -5.90 5.78
C CYS A 5 7.05 -4.59 5.46
N VAL A 6 8.35 -4.54 5.61
CA VAL A 6 9.08 -3.32 5.30
C VAL A 6 8.96 -3.00 3.82
N GLU A 7 9.07 -4.01 2.98
CA GLU A 7 8.94 -3.81 1.55
C GLU A 7 7.55 -3.30 1.20
N LEU A 8 6.54 -3.91 1.78
CA LEU A 8 5.17 -3.50 1.49
C LEU A 8 4.91 -2.08 1.97
N ASP A 9 5.41 -1.76 3.14
CA ASP A 9 5.26 -0.41 3.67
C ASP A 9 5.92 0.62 2.74
N SER A 10 7.10 0.29 2.27
CA SER A 10 7.81 1.17 1.35
C SER A 10 7.00 1.42 0.09
N LYS A 11 6.43 0.35 -0.46
CA LYS A 11 5.65 0.48 -1.68
C LYS A 11 4.39 1.28 -1.42
N ILE A 12 3.74 1.03 -0.29
CA ILE A 12 2.54 1.76 0.04
C ILE A 12 2.84 3.24 0.11
N GLU A 13 3.90 3.61 0.78
CA GLU A 13 4.28 5.01 0.89
C GLU A 13 4.57 5.60 -0.48
N HIS A 14 5.29 4.85 -1.29
CA HIS A 14 5.66 5.32 -2.61
C HIS A 14 4.41 5.61 -3.44
N TYR A 15 3.46 4.70 -3.42
CA TYR A 15 2.25 4.88 -4.21
C TYR A 15 1.38 5.99 -3.65
N GLN A 16 1.39 6.16 -2.34
CA GLN A 16 0.63 7.24 -1.74
C GLN A 16 1.18 8.59 -2.18
N ARG A 17 2.49 8.70 -2.26
CA ARG A 17 3.11 9.93 -2.73
C ARG A 17 2.78 10.17 -4.19
N MET A 18 2.84 9.11 -4.99
CA MET A 18 2.50 9.23 -6.39
C MET A 18 1.06 9.68 -6.55
N ALA A 19 0.18 9.12 -5.75
CA ALA A 19 -1.23 9.46 -5.86
C ALA A 19 -1.48 10.93 -5.60
N SER A 20 -0.72 11.52 -4.71
CA SER A 20 -0.96 12.92 -4.38
C SER A 20 -0.53 13.84 -5.52
N LYS A 21 0.25 13.35 -6.48
CA LYS A 21 0.66 14.15 -7.61
C LYS A 21 -0.19 13.90 -8.85
N ILE A 22 -1.05 12.92 -8.80
CA ILE A 22 -1.85 12.56 -9.96
C ILE A 22 -3.20 13.21 -9.85
N SER A 23 -3.64 13.85 -10.95
CA SER A 23 -4.97 14.41 -10.94
C SER A 23 -5.96 13.53 -11.68
N ASP A 24 -5.51 12.50 -12.33
CA ASP A 24 -6.40 11.65 -13.11
C ASP A 24 -7.12 10.68 -12.18
N GLN A 25 -8.44 10.75 -12.17
CA GLN A 25 -9.24 9.95 -11.27
C GLN A 25 -9.08 8.45 -11.52
N ALA A 26 -9.06 8.06 -12.77
CA ALA A 26 -8.95 6.64 -13.10
C ALA A 26 -7.63 6.07 -12.59
N THR A 27 -6.57 6.82 -12.77
CA THR A 27 -5.26 6.38 -12.30
C THR A 27 -5.23 6.35 -10.78
N LEU A 28 -5.85 7.34 -10.16
CA LEU A 28 -5.91 7.37 -8.70
C LEU A 28 -6.63 6.15 -8.16
N ASP A 29 -7.72 5.79 -8.81
CA ASP A 29 -8.48 4.63 -8.36
C ASP A 29 -7.63 3.37 -8.45
N GLY A 30 -6.88 3.22 -9.51
CA GLY A 30 -6.01 2.07 -9.67
C GLY A 30 -4.95 2.00 -8.58
N ILE A 31 -4.35 3.15 -8.30
CA ILE A 31 -3.31 3.21 -7.28
C ILE A 31 -3.89 2.91 -5.91
N LYS A 32 -5.07 3.44 -5.62
CA LYS A 32 -5.71 3.17 -4.35
C LYS A 32 -5.99 1.69 -4.18
N GLU A 33 -6.41 1.05 -5.25
CA GLU A 33 -6.66 -0.37 -5.20
C GLU A 33 -5.39 -1.13 -4.89
N LEU A 34 -4.30 -0.75 -5.50
CA LEU A 34 -3.03 -1.40 -5.24
C LEU A 34 -2.61 -1.23 -3.79
N ILE A 35 -2.80 -0.03 -3.27
CA ILE A 35 -2.44 0.24 -1.89
C ILE A 35 -3.25 -0.64 -0.96
N GLU A 36 -4.53 -0.77 -1.23
CA GLU A 36 -5.39 -1.59 -0.38
C GLU A 36 -5.00 -3.05 -0.45
N ARG A 37 -4.63 -3.52 -1.62
CA ARG A 37 -4.18 -4.89 -1.75
C ARG A 37 -2.92 -5.12 -0.95
N MET A 38 -1.99 -4.18 -0.99
CA MET A 38 -0.76 -4.33 -0.26
C MET A 38 -1.00 -4.31 1.23
N LYS A 39 -1.94 -3.49 1.68
CA LYS A 39 -2.29 -3.46 3.09
C LYS A 39 -2.91 -4.79 3.51
N ALA A 40 -3.74 -5.36 2.67
CA ALA A 40 -4.34 -6.64 2.97
C ALA A 40 -3.28 -7.74 3.04
N GLU A 41 -2.33 -7.69 2.13
CA GLU A 41 -1.25 -8.65 2.14
C GLU A 41 -0.45 -8.55 3.42
N LYS A 42 -0.17 -7.33 3.83
CA LYS A 42 0.57 -7.11 5.05
C LYS A 42 -0.18 -7.68 6.25
N ALA A 43 -1.46 -7.45 6.29
CA ALA A 43 -2.29 -7.96 7.37
C ALA A 43 -2.30 -9.48 7.38
N ALA A 44 -2.29 -10.08 6.20
CA ALA A 44 -2.29 -11.53 6.12
C ALA A 44 -0.97 -12.12 6.61
N LEU A 45 0.12 -11.39 6.39
CA LEU A 45 1.41 -11.86 6.86
C LEU A 45 1.53 -11.79 8.37
N HIS A 46 0.94 -10.76 8.95
CA HIS A 46 1.03 -10.55 10.40
C HIS A 46 -0.31 -10.14 10.97
N PRO A 47 -1.21 -11.08 11.06
CA PRO A 47 -2.57 -10.72 11.54
C PRO A 47 -2.57 -10.18 12.95
N GLU A 48 -1.62 -10.55 13.75
CA GLU A 48 -1.63 -10.06 15.10
C GLU A 48 -1.09 -8.69 15.19
N GLN A 49 -0.42 -8.19 14.20
CA GLN A 49 0.11 -6.88 14.26
C GLN A 49 -0.72 -5.92 13.58
N ASP A 50 -1.91 -6.05 13.51
CA ASP A 50 -2.73 -5.19 12.82
C ASP A 50 -2.64 -3.86 13.28
N GLU A 51 -2.31 -3.04 13.09
CA GLU A 51 -2.15 -1.83 13.43
C GLU A 51 -2.67 -1.21 13.32
#